data_70739d98c2deeb9cf98b1a0083e95cf9
#
_entry.id   70739d98c2deeb9cf98b1a0083e95cf9
#
_cell.length_a   1.000
_cell.length_b   1.000
_cell.length_c   1.000
_cell.angle_alpha   90.00
_cell.angle_beta   90.00
_cell.angle_gamma   90.00
#
_symmetry.space_group_name_H-M   'P 1'
#
loop_
_entity.id
_entity.type
_entity.pdbx_description
1 polymer ?
#
loop_
_entity_poly.entity_id
_entity_poly.type
_entity_poly.pdbx_seq_one_letter_code
_entity_poly.pdbx_strand_id
1 'polypeptide(L)'
;MLKLLVKKQLIEIFRVYFYDAKKNKARSKVSTIMFMLWFAVIMIGVLGGIFTMLSRKLCAPMAALDMGWMYFALMGLLAILLGTFGSVFNTFSGLYLAKDNDLLLSMPIPVSAIVASRLVSVYIMGLMYSAVVVIPAWIVYMVTAGVNIKNLFGGMIL
;
A
#
# COMPACT_ATOMS: atom_id res chain seq x y z
N MET A 1 -9.89 -19.68 10.58
CA MET A 1 -10.08 -18.53 11.49
C MET A 1 -9.29 -17.30 11.09
N LEU A 2 -7.97 -17.35 10.95
CA LEU A 2 -7.11 -16.20 10.59
C LEU A 2 -7.59 -15.45 9.33
N LYS A 3 -7.92 -16.16 8.24
CA LYS A 3 -8.42 -15.57 6.98
C LYS A 3 -9.69 -14.74 7.16
N LEU A 4 -10.60 -15.18 8.03
CA LEU A 4 -11.84 -14.46 8.32
C LEU A 4 -11.57 -13.19 9.14
N LEU A 5 -10.64 -13.27 10.11
CA LEU A 5 -10.23 -12.12 10.92
C LEU A 5 -9.51 -11.06 10.07
N VAL A 6 -8.58 -11.46 9.21
CA VAL A 6 -7.90 -10.54 8.27
C VAL A 6 -8.91 -9.89 7.32
N LYS A 7 -9.86 -10.67 6.77
CA LYS A 7 -10.92 -10.13 5.92
C LYS A 7 -11.80 -9.12 6.66
N LYS A 8 -12.18 -9.42 7.92
CA LYS A 8 -12.94 -8.50 8.76
C LYS A 8 -12.19 -7.19 8.96
N GLN A 9 -10.91 -7.26 9.31
CA GLN A 9 -10.09 -6.08 9.57
C GLN A 9 -9.85 -5.24 8.32
N LEU A 10 -9.58 -5.86 7.17
CA LEU A 10 -9.50 -5.12 5.91
C LEU A 10 -10.82 -4.41 5.58
N ILE A 11 -11.95 -5.09 5.75
CA ILE A 11 -13.26 -4.46 5.54
C ILE A 11 -13.47 -3.30 6.52
N GLU A 12 -12.98 -3.39 7.74
CA GLU A 12 -13.13 -2.36 8.76
C GLU A 12 -12.28 -1.13 8.45
N ILE A 13 -11.05 -1.29 8.00
CA ILE A 13 -10.19 -0.21 7.50
C ILE A 13 -10.87 0.51 6.33
N PHE A 14 -11.46 -0.26 5.42
CA PHE A 14 -12.20 0.28 4.27
C PHE A 14 -13.65 0.67 4.60
N ARG A 15 -14.13 0.49 5.83
CA ARG A 15 -15.51 0.79 6.24
C ARG A 15 -15.92 2.22 5.94
N VAL A 16 -15.02 3.17 6.09
CA VAL A 16 -15.24 4.59 5.76
C VAL A 16 -15.71 4.76 4.32
N TYR A 17 -15.28 3.89 3.41
CA TYR A 17 -15.67 3.90 2.00
C TYR A 17 -17.02 3.23 1.74
N PHE A 18 -17.41 2.25 2.59
CA PHE A 18 -18.63 1.46 2.43
C PHE A 18 -19.83 2.01 3.21
N TYR A 19 -19.57 2.86 4.21
CA TYR A 19 -20.61 3.33 5.13
C TYR A 19 -20.69 4.86 5.15
N ASP A 20 -21.91 5.40 4.96
CA ASP A 20 -22.16 6.83 5.07
C ASP A 20 -22.53 7.16 6.51
N ALA A 21 -21.58 7.74 7.26
CA ALA A 21 -21.77 8.10 8.67
C ALA A 21 -22.89 9.16 8.88
N LYS A 22 -23.16 10.02 7.89
CA LYS A 22 -24.20 11.05 7.99
C LYS A 22 -25.61 10.48 7.82
N LYS A 23 -25.78 9.45 6.99
CA LYS A 23 -27.08 8.85 6.69
C LYS A 23 -27.34 7.56 7.46
N ASN A 24 -26.37 7.10 8.25
CA ASN A 24 -26.42 5.85 9.01
C ASN A 24 -26.86 4.63 8.18
N LYS A 25 -26.54 4.65 6.88
CA LYS A 25 -26.89 3.60 5.90
C LYS A 25 -25.64 3.16 5.11
N ALA A 26 -25.63 1.90 4.73
CA ALA A 26 -24.63 1.42 3.77
C ALA A 26 -24.79 2.17 2.44
N ARG A 27 -23.69 2.66 1.87
CA ARG A 27 -23.71 3.28 0.54
C ARG A 27 -24.19 2.28 -0.50
N SER A 28 -24.85 2.75 -1.54
CA SER A 28 -25.20 1.90 -2.66
C SER A 28 -23.93 1.33 -3.28
N LYS A 29 -23.99 0.10 -3.80
CA LYS A 29 -22.84 -0.57 -4.42
C LYS A 29 -22.19 0.30 -5.50
N VAL A 30 -22.99 0.98 -6.31
CA VAL A 30 -22.53 1.88 -7.39
C VAL A 30 -21.77 3.07 -6.82
N SER A 31 -22.31 3.74 -5.78
CA SER A 31 -21.66 4.89 -5.15
C SER A 31 -20.33 4.51 -4.48
N THR A 32 -20.27 3.32 -3.89
CA THR A 32 -19.05 2.81 -3.28
C THR A 32 -17.98 2.53 -4.34
N ILE A 33 -18.34 1.85 -5.43
CA ILE A 33 -17.42 1.54 -6.54
C ILE A 33 -16.91 2.85 -7.18
N MET A 34 -17.79 3.81 -7.41
CA MET A 34 -17.41 5.10 -7.99
C MET A 34 -16.45 5.87 -7.09
N PHE A 35 -16.67 5.87 -5.77
CA PHE A 35 -15.79 6.51 -4.81
C PHE A 35 -14.42 5.80 -4.73
N MET A 36 -14.39 4.47 -4.74
CA MET A 36 -13.14 3.69 -4.76
C MET A 36 -12.37 3.93 -6.05
N LEU A 37 -13.04 3.97 -7.20
CA LEU A 37 -12.43 4.29 -8.48
C LEU A 37 -11.83 5.70 -8.46
N TRP A 38 -12.56 6.68 -7.98
CA TRP A 38 -12.09 8.07 -7.91
C TRP A 38 -10.87 8.21 -7.00
N PHE A 39 -10.91 7.54 -5.83
CA PHE A 39 -9.76 7.49 -4.92
C PHE A 39 -8.55 6.79 -5.56
N ALA A 40 -8.76 5.67 -6.26
CA ALA A 40 -7.69 4.97 -6.96
C ALA A 40 -7.08 5.84 -8.08
N VAL A 41 -7.91 6.56 -8.84
CA VAL A 41 -7.44 7.49 -9.89
C VAL A 41 -6.60 8.62 -9.30
N ILE A 42 -7.01 9.20 -8.16
CA ILE A 42 -6.22 10.25 -7.49
C ILE A 42 -4.90 9.66 -6.96
N MET A 43 -4.95 8.53 -6.27
CA MET A 43 -3.75 7.91 -5.71
C MET A 43 -2.76 7.51 -6.81
N ILE A 44 -3.22 6.83 -7.85
CA ILE A 44 -2.36 6.40 -8.95
C ILE A 44 -1.97 7.58 -9.85
N GLY A 45 -2.89 8.49 -10.15
CA GLY A 45 -2.64 9.64 -11.03
C GLY A 45 -1.71 10.66 -10.39
N VAL A 46 -1.98 11.10 -9.17
CA VAL A 46 -1.18 12.14 -8.50
C VAL A 46 0.11 11.56 -7.95
N LEU A 47 0.04 10.57 -7.06
CA LEU A 47 1.23 10.00 -6.44
C LEU A 47 2.07 9.22 -7.47
N GLY A 48 1.45 8.37 -8.27
CA GLY A 48 2.13 7.64 -9.33
C GLY A 48 2.75 8.59 -10.37
N GLY A 49 2.10 9.69 -10.69
CA GLY A 49 2.62 10.74 -11.56
C GLY A 49 3.86 11.43 -11.00
N ILE A 50 3.82 11.81 -9.71
CA ILE A 50 4.97 12.41 -9.01
C ILE A 50 6.15 11.45 -9.00
N PHE A 51 5.93 10.18 -8.62
CA PHE A 51 6.99 9.20 -8.57
C PHE A 51 7.50 8.80 -9.96
N THR A 52 6.65 8.82 -10.99
CA THR A 52 7.09 8.62 -12.38
C THR A 52 7.99 9.76 -12.86
N MET A 53 7.66 11.01 -12.55
CA MET A 53 8.50 12.16 -12.89
C MET A 53 9.84 12.13 -12.15
N LEU A 54 9.82 11.84 -10.86
CA LEU A 54 11.02 11.69 -10.04
C LEU A 54 11.91 10.57 -10.58
N SER A 55 11.30 9.43 -10.87
CA SER A 55 11.93 8.25 -11.44
C SER A 55 12.63 8.55 -12.77
N ARG A 56 11.96 9.26 -13.70
CA ARG A 56 12.56 9.65 -14.97
C ARG A 56 13.77 10.57 -14.81
N LYS A 57 13.67 11.54 -13.91
CA LYS A 57 14.77 12.49 -13.66
C LYS A 57 15.99 11.82 -13.03
N LEU A 58 15.79 10.80 -12.21
CA LEU A 58 16.88 10.06 -11.56
C LEU A 58 17.43 8.95 -12.45
N CYS A 59 16.58 8.26 -13.20
CA CYS A 59 16.98 7.12 -14.02
C CYS A 59 17.94 7.50 -15.13
N ALA A 60 17.67 8.60 -15.86
CA ALA A 60 18.48 9.01 -17.01
C ALA A 60 19.96 9.26 -16.66
N PRO A 61 20.31 10.10 -15.65
CA PRO A 61 21.72 10.32 -15.30
C PRO A 61 22.38 9.10 -14.67
N MET A 62 21.65 8.30 -13.90
CA MET A 62 22.21 7.12 -13.24
C MET A 62 22.44 5.97 -14.22
N ALA A 63 21.57 5.80 -15.20
CA ALA A 63 21.78 4.83 -16.27
C ALA A 63 22.98 5.22 -17.15
N ALA A 64 23.21 6.51 -17.41
CA ALA A 64 24.37 6.99 -18.18
C ALA A 64 25.70 6.75 -17.46
N LEU A 65 25.70 6.71 -16.13
CA LEU A 65 26.88 6.45 -15.29
C LEU A 65 27.04 4.96 -14.93
N ASP A 66 26.21 4.07 -15.47
CA ASP A 66 26.15 2.63 -15.14
C ASP A 66 25.90 2.36 -13.63
N MET A 67 25.24 3.31 -12.97
CA MET A 67 24.88 3.27 -11.53
C MET A 67 23.41 2.88 -11.31
N GLY A 68 22.90 1.93 -12.10
CA GLY A 68 21.52 1.47 -12.00
C GLY A 68 21.12 0.95 -10.61
N TRP A 69 22.07 0.31 -9.90
CA TRP A 69 21.85 -0.15 -8.52
C TRP A 69 21.54 0.99 -7.55
N MET A 70 22.16 2.15 -7.73
CA MET A 70 21.93 3.32 -6.88
C MET A 70 20.54 3.93 -7.10
N TYR A 71 20.05 3.89 -8.34
CA TYR A 71 18.68 4.27 -8.66
C TYR A 71 17.67 3.41 -7.90
N PHE A 72 17.83 2.09 -7.93
CA PHE A 72 16.96 1.17 -7.19
C PHE A 72 17.08 1.36 -5.68
N ALA A 73 18.29 1.56 -5.16
CA ALA A 73 18.49 1.81 -3.74
C ALA A 73 17.74 3.07 -3.25
N LEU A 74 17.78 4.16 -4.02
CA LEU A 74 17.07 5.40 -3.68
C LEU A 74 15.55 5.22 -3.78
N MET A 75 15.05 4.59 -4.84
CA MET A 75 13.62 4.35 -4.99
C MET A 75 13.09 3.35 -3.96
N GLY A 76 13.87 2.32 -3.61
CA GLY A 76 13.56 1.39 -2.54
C GLY A 76 13.52 2.07 -1.17
N LEU A 77 14.46 2.95 -0.87
CA LEU A 77 14.45 3.73 0.36
C LEU A 77 13.20 4.62 0.45
N LEU A 78 12.82 5.30 -0.62
CA LEU A 78 11.58 6.08 -0.68
C LEU A 78 10.34 5.21 -0.50
N ALA A 79 10.33 4.02 -1.09
CA ALA A 79 9.23 3.07 -0.94
C ALA A 79 9.07 2.59 0.50
N ILE A 80 10.20 2.28 1.18
CA ILE A 80 10.22 1.88 2.59
C ILE A 80 9.74 3.04 3.48
N LEU A 81 10.24 4.25 3.26
CA LEU A 81 9.80 5.42 4.00
C LEU A 81 8.29 5.65 3.85
N LEU A 82 7.79 5.66 2.63
CA LEU A 82 6.36 5.86 2.39
C LEU A 82 5.51 4.72 2.97
N GLY A 83 5.96 3.48 2.82
CA GLY A 83 5.30 2.30 3.38
C GLY A 83 5.24 2.33 4.90
N THR A 84 6.35 2.68 5.56
CA THR A 84 6.42 2.77 7.03
C THR A 84 5.56 3.92 7.56
N PHE A 85 5.70 5.13 7.02
CA PHE A 85 4.86 6.25 7.43
C PHE A 85 3.38 5.98 7.21
N GLY A 86 2.99 5.45 6.03
CA GLY A 86 1.61 5.09 5.75
C GLY A 86 1.07 4.00 6.68
N SER A 87 1.89 3.01 7.05
CA SER A 87 1.48 1.94 7.94
C SER A 87 1.37 2.37 9.41
N VAL A 88 2.17 3.34 9.88
CA VAL A 88 2.13 3.84 11.26
C VAL A 88 0.74 4.37 11.62
N PHE A 89 0.14 5.18 10.77
CA PHE A 89 -1.21 5.72 11.02
C PHE A 89 -2.26 4.63 11.08
N ASN A 90 -2.17 3.64 10.19
CA ASN A 90 -3.08 2.49 10.19
C ASN A 90 -2.85 1.58 11.40
N THR A 91 -1.62 1.41 11.83
CA THR A 91 -1.28 0.63 13.02
C THR A 91 -1.86 1.28 14.27
N PHE A 92 -1.68 2.58 14.42
CA PHE A 92 -2.23 3.33 15.55
C PHE A 92 -3.76 3.23 15.59
N SER A 93 -4.41 3.47 14.47
CA SER A 93 -5.86 3.38 14.36
C SER A 93 -6.38 1.94 14.60
N GLY A 94 -5.72 0.94 14.02
CA GLY A 94 -6.14 -0.45 14.10
C GLY A 94 -5.82 -1.15 15.42
N LEU A 95 -4.74 -0.73 16.12
CA LEU A 95 -4.35 -1.37 17.38
C LEU A 95 -4.92 -0.64 18.61
N TYR A 96 -4.84 0.69 18.63
CA TYR A 96 -5.18 1.48 19.82
C TYR A 96 -6.60 2.04 19.80
N LEU A 97 -7.10 2.47 18.64
CA LEU A 97 -8.43 3.08 18.53
C LEU A 97 -9.53 2.08 18.14
N ALA A 98 -9.19 0.81 17.95
CA ALA A 98 -10.19 -0.20 17.58
C ALA A 98 -11.16 -0.45 18.74
N LYS A 99 -12.39 0.02 18.58
CA LYS A 99 -13.49 -0.18 19.55
C LYS A 99 -13.88 -1.65 19.76
N ASP A 100 -13.43 -2.52 18.88
CA ASP A 100 -13.71 -3.95 18.90
C ASP A 100 -12.76 -4.77 19.80
N ASN A 101 -11.79 -4.13 20.48
CA ASN A 101 -10.82 -4.83 21.31
C ASN A 101 -11.51 -5.66 22.40
N ASP A 102 -12.39 -5.04 23.15
CA ASP A 102 -13.08 -5.70 24.28
C ASP A 102 -13.97 -6.83 23.79
N LEU A 103 -14.60 -6.64 22.62
CA LEU A 103 -15.47 -7.64 22.02
C LEU A 103 -14.67 -8.84 21.49
N LEU A 104 -13.53 -8.60 20.87
CA LEU A 104 -12.65 -9.67 20.34
C LEU A 104 -11.96 -10.45 21.47
N LEU A 105 -11.60 -9.78 22.57
CA LEU A 105 -11.00 -10.41 23.76
C LEU A 105 -12.00 -11.21 24.58
N SER A 106 -13.30 -10.88 24.50
CA SER A 106 -14.37 -11.66 25.16
C SER A 106 -14.75 -12.94 24.39
N MET A 107 -14.32 -13.07 23.13
CA MET A 107 -14.58 -14.27 22.33
C MET A 107 -13.54 -15.37 22.64
N PRO A 108 -13.87 -16.67 22.49
CA PRO A 108 -12.95 -17.77 22.67
C PRO A 108 -12.01 -17.89 21.46
N ILE A 109 -11.29 -16.81 21.14
CA ILE A 109 -10.32 -16.71 20.03
C ILE A 109 -8.95 -16.54 20.66
N PRO A 110 -7.92 -17.30 20.24
CA PRO A 110 -6.57 -17.13 20.77
C PRO A 110 -6.05 -15.71 20.44
N VAL A 111 -5.53 -15.02 21.43
CA VAL A 111 -5.00 -13.64 21.31
C VAL A 111 -3.95 -13.54 20.21
N SER A 112 -3.14 -14.59 20.02
CA SER A 112 -2.15 -14.67 18.94
C SER A 112 -2.77 -14.54 17.55
N ALA A 113 -3.96 -15.10 17.32
CA ALA A 113 -4.65 -14.97 16.03
C ALA A 113 -5.18 -13.57 15.80
N ILE A 114 -5.62 -12.86 16.86
CA ILE A 114 -6.07 -11.48 16.79
C ILE A 114 -4.88 -10.57 16.44
N VAL A 115 -3.77 -10.71 17.14
CA VAL A 115 -2.55 -9.91 16.89
C VAL A 115 -2.01 -10.20 15.49
N ALA A 116 -1.90 -11.47 15.10
CA ALA A 116 -1.43 -11.86 13.78
C ALA A 116 -2.31 -11.28 12.66
N SER A 117 -3.63 -11.29 12.81
CA SER A 117 -4.53 -10.71 11.80
C SER A 117 -4.34 -9.21 11.63
N ARG A 118 -4.05 -8.48 12.70
CA ARG A 118 -3.77 -7.04 12.68
C ARG A 118 -2.43 -6.74 12.02
N LEU A 119 -1.39 -7.48 12.37
CA LEU A 119 -0.07 -7.33 11.74
C LEU A 119 -0.14 -7.59 10.24
N VAL A 120 -0.84 -8.64 9.81
CA VAL A 120 -1.04 -8.93 8.38
C VAL A 120 -1.79 -7.79 7.69
N SER A 121 -2.80 -7.21 8.31
CA SER A 121 -3.55 -6.08 7.74
C SER A 121 -2.67 -4.84 7.58
N VAL A 122 -1.85 -4.52 8.58
CA VAL A 122 -0.88 -3.42 8.53
C VAL A 122 0.16 -3.65 7.44
N TYR A 123 0.66 -4.89 7.34
CA TYR A 123 1.62 -5.27 6.31
C TYR A 123 1.06 -5.11 4.89
N ILE A 124 -0.18 -5.57 4.64
CA ILE A 124 -0.86 -5.40 3.35
C ILE A 124 -1.00 -3.91 3.01
N MET A 125 -1.35 -3.07 3.98
CA MET A 125 -1.44 -1.63 3.77
C MET A 125 -0.08 -1.00 3.46
N GLY A 126 0.97 -1.39 4.17
CA GLY A 126 2.34 -0.96 3.90
C GLY A 126 2.79 -1.32 2.48
N LEU A 127 2.47 -2.55 2.04
CA LEU A 127 2.74 -2.98 0.66
C LEU A 127 1.97 -2.15 -0.37
N MET A 128 0.73 -1.78 -0.11
CA MET A 128 -0.03 -0.91 -1.02
C MET A 128 0.62 0.47 -1.17
N TYR A 129 1.10 1.07 -0.09
CA TYR A 129 1.79 2.37 -0.15
C TYR A 129 3.15 2.27 -0.86
N SER A 130 3.94 1.25 -0.56
CA SER A 130 5.24 1.05 -1.22
C SER A 130 5.10 0.73 -2.70
N ALA A 131 4.07 -0.02 -3.09
CA ALA A 131 3.79 -0.35 -4.49
C ALA A 131 3.57 0.89 -5.37
N VAL A 132 2.99 1.96 -4.82
CA VAL A 132 2.79 3.24 -5.52
C VAL A 132 4.12 3.88 -5.94
N VAL A 133 5.21 3.60 -5.24
CA VAL A 133 6.57 4.06 -5.59
C VAL A 133 7.28 3.06 -6.48
N VAL A 134 7.27 1.78 -6.10
CA VAL A 134 8.04 0.72 -6.76
C VAL A 134 7.54 0.46 -8.18
N ILE A 135 6.23 0.41 -8.39
CA ILE A 135 5.67 0.10 -9.71
C ILE A 135 6.06 1.15 -10.76
N PRO A 136 5.87 2.48 -10.55
CA PRO A 136 6.33 3.48 -11.51
C PRO A 136 7.85 3.46 -11.70
N ALA A 137 8.62 3.29 -10.63
CA ALA A 137 10.07 3.23 -10.70
C ALA A 137 10.54 2.09 -11.59
N TRP A 138 9.96 0.92 -11.42
CA TRP A 138 10.28 -0.27 -12.21
C TRP A 138 9.90 -0.10 -13.69
N ILE A 139 8.71 0.42 -13.97
CA ILE A 139 8.26 0.68 -15.34
C ILE A 139 9.18 1.68 -16.05
N VAL A 140 9.53 2.79 -15.38
CA VAL A 140 10.42 3.81 -15.95
C VAL A 140 11.80 3.23 -16.25
N TYR A 141 12.36 2.43 -15.36
CA TYR A 141 13.65 1.79 -15.58
C TYR A 141 13.62 0.84 -16.79
N MET A 142 12.58 0.03 -16.92
CA MET A 142 12.37 -0.86 -18.07
C MET A 142 12.33 -0.11 -19.40
N VAL A 143 11.65 1.04 -19.43
CA VAL A 143 11.53 1.88 -20.63
C VAL A 143 12.85 2.57 -20.96
N THR A 144 13.63 2.97 -19.95
CA THR A 144 14.86 3.77 -20.14
C THR A 144 16.09 2.90 -20.39
N ALA A 145 16.25 1.81 -19.66
CA ALA A 145 17.43 0.93 -19.73
C ALA A 145 17.24 -0.23 -20.74
N GLY A 146 16.06 -0.36 -21.33
CA GLY A 146 15.70 -1.48 -22.19
C GLY A 146 15.31 -2.75 -21.44
N VAL A 147 14.46 -3.54 -22.09
CA VAL A 147 13.97 -4.83 -21.52
C VAL A 147 15.08 -5.86 -21.62
N ASN A 148 15.88 -6.00 -20.58
CA ASN A 148 16.88 -7.05 -20.46
C ASN A 148 16.51 -7.96 -19.28
N ILE A 149 16.75 -9.27 -19.42
CA ILE A 149 16.41 -10.26 -18.37
C ILE A 149 17.08 -9.91 -17.04
N LYS A 150 18.32 -9.38 -17.07
CA LYS A 150 19.03 -8.91 -15.87
C LYS A 150 18.32 -7.75 -15.18
N ASN A 151 17.74 -6.83 -15.95
CA ASN A 151 17.01 -5.66 -15.45
C ASN A 151 15.62 -6.05 -14.90
N LEU A 152 15.01 -7.11 -15.49
CA LEU A 152 13.75 -7.67 -14.99
C LEU A 152 13.91 -8.25 -13.58
N PHE A 153 14.93 -9.10 -13.39
CA PHE A 153 15.19 -9.73 -12.09
C PHE A 153 15.75 -8.75 -11.06
N GLY A 154 16.61 -7.80 -11.45
CA GLY A 154 17.13 -6.78 -10.54
C GLY A 154 16.04 -5.89 -9.94
N GLY A 155 15.00 -5.55 -10.71
CA GLY A 155 13.86 -4.79 -10.20
C GLY A 155 12.83 -5.61 -9.41
N MET A 156 12.90 -6.94 -9.45
CA MET A 156 11.99 -7.82 -8.72
C MET A 156 12.51 -8.20 -7.33
N ILE A 157 13.81 -7.98 -7.07
CA ILE A 157 14.46 -8.25 -5.77
C ILE A 157 14.29 -7.08 -4.78
N LEU A 158 13.84 -5.94 -5.24
CA LEU A 158 13.48 -4.77 -4.44
C LEU A 158 12.07 -4.88 -3.87
#